data_4d33db8ffc5d6455610f8a9d2ad2b5e6
#
_entry.id   4d33db8ffc5d6455610f8a9d2ad2b5e6
#
_cell.length_a   1.000
_cell.length_b   1.000
_cell.length_c   1.000
_cell.angle_alpha   90.00
_cell.angle_beta   90.00
_cell.angle_gamma   90.00
#
_symmetry.space_group_name_H-M   'P 1'
#
loop_
_entity.id
_entity.type
_entity.pdbx_description
1 polymer ?
#
loop_
_entity_poly.entity_id
_entity_poly.type
_entity_poly.pdbx_seq_one_letter_code
_entity_poly.pdbx_strand_id
1 'polypeptide(L)'
;MKRRYFVVVIFTLLMVACATSPTGRRQLMIVSEDRAIAASKEAYVEMLRPYDEKGKLDNDPLLKDRVYRITGRLIAQAIKMRPDTKDWEWSIKIIDDPDVVNAWAMAGGKMALYTGLVEKIKTTDDELAQVLGHEIAHALAKHSAEKMSVAMASTIGVVAVGVAA
;
A
#
# COMPACT_ATOMS: atom_id res chain seq x y z
N MET A 1 -42.75 11.20 6.15
CA MET A 1 -42.35 10.50 4.90
C MET A 1 -40.88 10.79 4.55
N LYS A 2 -40.39 12.02 4.47
CA LYS A 2 -39.03 12.40 4.07
C LYS A 2 -37.91 11.71 4.89
N ARG A 3 -38.11 11.56 6.24
CA ARG A 3 -37.12 10.91 7.14
C ARG A 3 -36.95 9.41 6.88
N ARG A 4 -37.98 8.70 6.45
CA ARG A 4 -37.91 7.26 6.10
C ARG A 4 -37.15 7.05 4.77
N TYR A 5 -37.34 7.91 3.79
CA TYR A 5 -36.58 7.87 2.54
C TYR A 5 -35.12 8.21 2.74
N PHE A 6 -34.79 9.16 3.64
CA PHE A 6 -33.44 9.52 3.99
C PHE A 6 -32.66 8.34 4.63
N VAL A 7 -33.30 7.61 5.56
CA VAL A 7 -32.71 6.40 6.17
C VAL A 7 -32.51 5.28 5.15
N VAL A 8 -33.46 5.06 4.25
CA VAL A 8 -33.35 4.04 3.18
C VAL A 8 -32.23 4.39 2.21
N VAL A 9 -32.10 5.66 1.82
CA VAL A 9 -31.00 6.12 0.92
C VAL A 9 -29.64 5.96 1.57
N ILE A 10 -29.48 6.29 2.86
CA ILE A 10 -28.22 6.06 3.59
C ILE A 10 -27.90 4.57 3.68
N PHE A 11 -28.92 3.72 3.95
CA PHE A 11 -28.70 2.28 4.08
C PHE A 11 -28.33 1.63 2.74
N THR A 12 -28.91 2.08 1.62
CA THR A 12 -28.53 1.63 0.28
C THR A 12 -27.13 2.10 -0.12
N LEU A 13 -26.73 3.31 0.22
CA LEU A 13 -25.37 3.82 -0.03
C LEU A 13 -24.30 3.04 0.75
N LEU A 14 -24.59 2.62 1.98
CA LEU A 14 -23.67 1.79 2.78
C LEU A 14 -23.49 0.37 2.22
N MET A 15 -24.50 -0.18 1.54
CA MET A 15 -24.42 -1.52 0.94
C MET A 15 -23.53 -1.54 -0.33
N VAL A 16 -23.35 -0.42 -1.01
CA VAL A 16 -22.52 -0.31 -2.23
C VAL A 16 -21.02 -0.12 -1.89
N ALA A 17 -20.70 0.32 -0.69
CA ALA A 17 -19.32 0.60 -0.27
C ALA A 17 -18.52 -0.66 0.16
N CYS A 18 -19.12 -1.85 0.17
CA CYS A 18 -18.45 -3.10 0.55
C CYS A 18 -17.96 -3.84 -0.68
N ALA A 19 -16.66 -3.93 -0.85
CA ALA A 19 -16.01 -4.80 -1.83
C ALA A 19 -15.45 -6.07 -1.15
N THR A 20 -15.23 -7.13 -1.93
CA THR A 20 -14.56 -8.32 -1.46
C THR A 20 -13.09 -8.28 -1.91
N SER A 21 -12.16 -8.48 -0.98
CA SER A 21 -10.74 -8.58 -1.29
C SER A 21 -10.43 -9.85 -2.09
N PRO A 22 -9.27 -9.95 -2.75
CA PRO A 22 -8.82 -11.19 -3.37
C PRO A 22 -8.76 -12.40 -2.42
N THR A 23 -8.68 -12.15 -1.11
CA THR A 23 -8.70 -13.18 -0.06
C THR A 23 -10.10 -13.50 0.47
N GLY A 24 -11.17 -12.96 -0.14
CA GLY A 24 -12.56 -13.20 0.26
C GLY A 24 -13.05 -12.34 1.45
N ARG A 25 -12.22 -11.47 2.02
CA ARG A 25 -12.58 -10.59 3.14
C ARG A 25 -13.38 -9.37 2.66
N ARG A 26 -14.41 -8.99 3.39
CA ARG A 26 -15.13 -7.74 3.16
C ARG A 26 -14.27 -6.53 3.52
N GLN A 27 -14.26 -5.53 2.66
CA GLN A 27 -13.49 -4.30 2.81
C GLN A 27 -14.41 -3.09 2.59
N LEU A 28 -14.17 -2.03 3.37
CA LEU A 28 -14.80 -0.74 3.11
C LEU A 28 -14.01 -0.02 2.01
N MET A 29 -14.65 0.23 0.86
CA MET A 29 -14.01 0.77 -0.34
C MET A 29 -14.72 2.05 -0.81
N ILE A 30 -14.69 3.11 0.02
CA ILE A 30 -15.17 4.45 -0.34
C ILE A 30 -14.18 5.12 -1.30
N VAL A 31 -12.89 4.93 -1.06
CA VAL A 31 -11.81 5.37 -1.95
C VAL A 31 -11.55 4.26 -2.97
N SER A 32 -11.62 4.59 -4.26
CA SER A 32 -11.31 3.64 -5.32
C SER A 32 -9.82 3.29 -5.33
N GLU A 33 -9.48 2.14 -5.89
CA GLU A 33 -8.08 1.71 -6.04
C GLU A 33 -7.27 2.72 -6.87
N ASP A 34 -7.81 3.23 -7.96
CA ASP A 34 -7.12 4.21 -8.82
C ASP A 34 -6.77 5.50 -8.06
N ARG A 35 -7.69 5.97 -7.19
CA ARG A 35 -7.41 7.11 -6.31
C ARG A 35 -6.32 6.79 -5.29
N ALA A 36 -6.34 5.58 -4.73
CA ALA A 36 -5.30 5.15 -3.81
C ALA A 36 -3.94 5.01 -4.51
N ILE A 37 -3.91 4.55 -5.75
CA ILE A 37 -2.69 4.47 -6.57
C ILE A 37 -2.14 5.88 -6.85
N ALA A 38 -2.99 6.81 -7.28
CA ALA A 38 -2.56 8.19 -7.53
C ALA A 38 -1.99 8.85 -6.27
N ALA A 39 -2.70 8.77 -5.14
CA ALA A 39 -2.23 9.31 -3.86
C ALA A 39 -0.94 8.62 -3.37
N SER A 40 -0.80 7.31 -3.59
CA SER A 40 0.41 6.56 -3.25
C SER A 40 1.61 6.99 -4.08
N LYS A 41 1.42 7.30 -5.36
CA LYS A 41 2.49 7.79 -6.24
C LYS A 41 3.06 9.13 -5.74
N GLU A 42 2.19 10.05 -5.35
CA GLU A 42 2.59 11.34 -4.78
C GLU A 42 3.30 11.15 -3.43
N ALA A 43 2.68 10.39 -2.52
CA ALA A 43 3.24 10.12 -1.20
C ALA A 43 4.60 9.40 -1.26
N TYR A 44 4.79 8.51 -2.22
CA TYR A 44 6.05 7.80 -2.44
C TYR A 44 7.20 8.76 -2.75
N VAL A 45 6.98 9.72 -3.65
CA VAL A 45 7.99 10.73 -3.99
C VAL A 45 8.31 11.60 -2.78
N GLU A 46 7.28 12.07 -2.06
CA GLU A 46 7.46 12.90 -0.87
C GLU A 46 8.22 12.18 0.25
N MET A 47 7.89 10.90 0.49
CA MET A 47 8.57 10.11 1.52
C MET A 47 10.02 9.80 1.18
N LEU A 48 10.36 9.64 -0.08
CA LEU A 48 11.72 9.36 -0.51
C LEU A 48 12.59 10.60 -0.67
N ARG A 49 12.00 11.77 -0.89
CA ARG A 49 12.73 13.03 -1.12
C ARG A 49 13.82 13.31 -0.07
N PRO A 50 13.58 13.23 1.25
CA PRO A 50 14.63 13.51 2.24
C PRO A 50 15.83 12.56 2.18
N TYR A 51 15.62 11.34 1.66
CA TYR A 51 16.70 10.36 1.47
C TYR A 51 17.42 10.59 0.15
N ASP A 52 16.70 10.95 -0.91
CA ASP A 52 17.25 11.26 -2.23
C ASP A 52 18.18 12.49 -2.16
N GLU A 53 17.73 13.57 -1.53
CA GLU A 53 18.53 14.80 -1.31
C GLU A 53 19.83 14.56 -0.52
N LYS A 54 19.87 13.49 0.29
CA LYS A 54 21.03 13.07 1.06
C LYS A 54 21.88 12.01 0.36
N GLY A 55 21.51 11.61 -0.86
CA GLY A 55 22.17 10.51 -1.59
C GLY A 55 22.03 9.14 -0.89
N LYS A 56 20.93 8.91 -0.18
CA LYS A 56 20.65 7.71 0.62
C LYS A 56 19.66 6.74 -0.06
N LEU A 57 19.56 6.78 -1.38
CA LEU A 57 18.76 5.85 -2.15
C LEU A 57 19.64 5.01 -3.07
N ASP A 58 19.44 3.70 -3.03
CA ASP A 58 20.04 2.73 -3.97
C ASP A 58 21.60 2.82 -4.07
N ASN A 59 22.29 3.22 -3.02
CA ASN A 59 23.74 3.49 -3.04
C ASN A 59 24.65 2.25 -2.93
N ASP A 60 24.11 1.08 -2.57
CA ASP A 60 24.82 -0.19 -2.66
C ASP A 60 24.40 -0.96 -3.93
N PRO A 61 25.25 -1.05 -4.97
CA PRO A 61 24.92 -1.74 -6.20
C PRO A 61 24.68 -3.25 -6.01
N LEU A 62 25.37 -3.90 -5.08
CA LEU A 62 25.22 -5.35 -4.85
C LEU A 62 23.90 -5.64 -4.15
N LEU A 63 23.55 -4.86 -3.15
CA LEU A 63 22.26 -4.96 -2.46
C LEU A 63 21.11 -4.62 -3.42
N LYS A 64 21.29 -3.60 -4.24
CA LYS A 64 20.30 -3.21 -5.25
C LYS A 64 20.02 -4.34 -6.23
N ASP A 65 21.05 -4.95 -6.77
CA ASP A 65 20.92 -6.08 -7.73
C ASP A 65 20.22 -7.27 -7.07
N ARG A 66 20.58 -7.58 -5.83
CA ARG A 66 19.95 -8.63 -5.02
C ARG A 66 18.46 -8.38 -4.83
N VAL A 67 18.10 -7.19 -4.34
CA VAL A 67 16.70 -6.79 -4.08
C VAL A 67 15.88 -6.78 -5.36
N TYR A 68 16.41 -6.21 -6.44
CA TYR A 68 15.72 -6.12 -7.72
C TYR A 68 15.45 -7.48 -8.34
N ARG A 69 16.41 -8.41 -8.26
CA ARG A 69 16.24 -9.78 -8.74
C ARG A 69 15.14 -10.52 -7.97
N ILE A 70 15.12 -10.41 -6.64
CA ILE A 70 14.10 -11.03 -5.79
C ILE A 70 12.73 -10.42 -6.08
N THR A 71 12.63 -9.09 -6.03
CA THR A 71 11.38 -8.35 -6.25
C THR A 71 10.81 -8.59 -7.63
N GLY A 72 11.64 -8.61 -8.68
CA GLY A 72 11.19 -8.87 -10.04
C GLY A 72 10.51 -10.25 -10.20
N ARG A 73 11.03 -11.27 -9.51
CA ARG A 73 10.42 -12.61 -9.50
C ARG A 73 9.06 -12.59 -8.77
N LEU A 74 8.95 -11.86 -7.68
CA LEU A 74 7.70 -11.70 -6.93
C LEU A 74 6.65 -10.93 -7.73
N ILE A 75 7.04 -9.83 -8.39
CA ILE A 75 6.16 -9.04 -9.26
C ILE A 75 5.61 -9.92 -10.39
N ALA A 76 6.44 -10.76 -11.02
CA ALA A 76 5.99 -11.68 -12.05
C ALA A 76 4.91 -12.66 -11.55
N GLN A 77 4.98 -13.10 -10.30
CA GLN A 77 3.92 -13.93 -9.69
C GLN A 77 2.70 -13.08 -9.31
N ALA A 78 2.89 -11.87 -8.80
CA ALA A 78 1.82 -10.93 -8.48
C ALA A 78 0.94 -10.64 -9.72
N ILE A 79 1.56 -10.40 -10.87
CA ILE A 79 0.86 -10.17 -12.15
C ILE A 79 0.08 -11.42 -12.59
N LYS A 80 0.62 -12.64 -12.36
CA LYS A 80 -0.13 -13.88 -12.64
C LYS A 80 -1.35 -14.04 -11.75
N MET A 81 -1.23 -13.67 -10.48
CA MET A 81 -2.33 -13.75 -9.50
C MET A 81 -3.40 -12.69 -9.76
N ARG A 82 -2.97 -11.52 -10.23
CA ARG A 82 -3.82 -10.35 -10.47
C ARG A 82 -3.38 -9.61 -11.75
N PRO A 83 -3.88 -10.03 -12.93
CA PRO A 83 -3.38 -9.58 -14.24
C PRO A 83 -3.51 -8.08 -14.53
N ASP A 84 -4.48 -7.40 -13.92
CA ASP A 84 -4.65 -5.95 -14.05
C ASP A 84 -3.47 -5.15 -13.45
N THR A 85 -2.68 -5.76 -12.57
CA THR A 85 -1.49 -5.13 -11.98
C THR A 85 -0.29 -5.06 -12.92
N LYS A 86 -0.38 -5.65 -14.12
CA LYS A 86 0.67 -5.53 -15.16
C LYS A 86 0.93 -4.07 -15.56
N ASP A 87 -0.12 -3.24 -15.50
CA ASP A 87 -0.08 -1.83 -15.87
C ASP A 87 0.34 -0.91 -14.70
N TRP A 88 0.63 -1.49 -13.52
CA TRP A 88 1.16 -0.72 -12.39
C TRP A 88 2.60 -0.29 -12.65
N GLU A 89 2.93 0.91 -12.21
CA GLU A 89 4.30 1.41 -12.23
C GLU A 89 5.13 0.82 -11.07
N TRP A 90 5.37 -0.50 -11.12
CA TRP A 90 6.13 -1.21 -10.10
C TRP A 90 7.50 -0.57 -9.86
N SER A 91 7.83 -0.31 -8.61
CA SER A 91 9.10 0.29 -8.21
C SER A 91 9.46 -0.11 -6.79
N ILE A 92 10.74 -0.42 -6.57
CA ILE A 92 11.30 -0.58 -5.23
C ILE A 92 12.52 0.32 -5.08
N LYS A 93 12.65 0.98 -3.92
CA LYS A 93 13.82 1.75 -3.54
C LYS A 93 14.45 1.19 -2.27
N ILE A 94 15.76 1.24 -2.19
CA ILE A 94 16.51 0.87 -1.00
C ILE A 94 16.93 2.15 -0.29
N ILE A 95 16.47 2.30 0.95
CA ILE A 95 16.77 3.45 1.78
C ILE A 95 17.94 3.08 2.68
N ASP A 96 19.04 3.83 2.56
CA ASP A 96 20.21 3.68 3.42
C ASP A 96 19.92 4.27 4.80
N ASP A 97 19.31 3.44 5.64
CA ASP A 97 19.06 3.70 7.05
C ASP A 97 19.18 2.38 7.81
N PRO A 98 20.39 2.07 8.34
CA PRO A 98 20.65 0.81 9.02
C PRO A 98 19.94 0.71 10.38
N ASP A 99 19.41 1.81 10.91
CA ASP A 99 18.70 1.79 12.19
C ASP A 99 17.24 1.36 12.06
N VAL A 100 16.67 1.46 10.89
CA VAL A 100 15.28 1.08 10.61
C VAL A 100 15.20 -0.33 10.03
N VAL A 101 14.53 -1.24 10.75
CA VAL A 101 14.26 -2.61 10.29
C VAL A 101 12.83 -2.65 9.73
N ASN A 102 12.67 -2.33 8.46
CA ASN A 102 11.35 -2.25 7.83
C ASN A 102 11.41 -2.41 6.30
N ALA A 103 10.28 -2.80 5.73
CA ALA A 103 9.93 -2.65 4.33
C ALA A 103 8.45 -2.27 4.24
N TRP A 104 8.02 -1.70 3.12
CA TRP A 104 6.61 -1.34 2.92
C TRP A 104 6.24 -1.28 1.45
N ALA A 105 4.95 -1.48 1.17
CA ALA A 105 4.36 -1.27 -0.14
C ALA A 105 3.11 -0.41 -0.05
N MET A 106 2.90 0.37 -1.10
CA MET A 106 1.73 1.21 -1.34
C MET A 106 0.94 0.71 -2.54
N ALA A 107 -0.26 1.24 -2.74
CA ALA A 107 -1.05 0.96 -3.93
C ALA A 107 -0.27 1.30 -5.20
N GLY A 108 -0.49 0.51 -6.26
CA GLY A 108 0.22 0.69 -7.54
C GLY A 108 1.65 0.14 -7.55
N GLY A 109 2.04 -0.66 -6.54
CA GLY A 109 3.33 -1.36 -6.50
C GLY A 109 4.53 -0.48 -6.17
N LYS A 110 4.33 0.64 -5.47
CA LYS A 110 5.40 1.49 -4.95
C LYS A 110 5.91 0.92 -3.64
N MET A 111 7.20 0.58 -3.57
CA MET A 111 7.81 -0.13 -2.45
C MET A 111 9.11 0.52 -2.00
N ALA A 112 9.45 0.34 -0.73
CA ALA A 112 10.78 0.60 -0.23
C ALA A 112 11.20 -0.43 0.82
N LEU A 113 12.52 -0.57 0.96
CA LEU A 113 13.22 -1.43 1.89
C LEU A 113 14.30 -0.60 2.57
N TYR A 114 14.44 -0.71 3.88
CA TYR A 114 15.54 -0.10 4.64
C TYR A 114 16.71 -1.07 4.77
N THR A 115 17.95 -0.54 4.68
CA THR A 115 19.17 -1.36 4.81
C THR A 115 19.20 -2.13 6.11
N GLY A 116 18.68 -1.57 7.21
CA GLY A 116 18.62 -2.24 8.51
C GLY A 116 17.85 -3.58 8.50
N LEU A 117 16.89 -3.77 7.59
CA LEU A 117 16.21 -5.06 7.45
C LEU A 117 17.17 -6.15 6.94
N VAL A 118 18.12 -5.79 6.10
CA VAL A 118 19.10 -6.75 5.56
C VAL A 118 20.30 -6.91 6.49
N GLU A 119 20.81 -5.81 7.02
CA GLU A 119 22.07 -5.78 7.78
C GLU A 119 21.89 -6.29 9.22
N LYS A 120 20.86 -5.81 9.95
CA LYS A 120 20.66 -6.21 11.35
C LYS A 120 20.14 -7.64 11.48
N ILE A 121 19.22 -8.06 10.59
CA ILE A 121 18.63 -9.40 10.65
C ILE A 121 19.48 -10.40 9.85
N LYS A 122 20.37 -9.93 8.96
CA LYS A 122 21.19 -10.75 8.06
C LYS A 122 20.34 -11.69 7.20
N THR A 123 19.26 -11.14 6.63
CA THR A 123 18.27 -11.90 5.88
C THR A 123 18.88 -12.66 4.71
N THR A 124 18.50 -13.93 4.58
CA THR A 124 18.71 -14.72 3.36
C THR A 124 17.84 -14.22 2.23
N ASP A 125 18.08 -14.69 1.00
CA ASP A 125 17.21 -14.35 -0.16
C ASP A 125 15.77 -14.83 0.05
N ASP A 126 15.57 -15.99 0.67
CA ASP A 126 14.25 -16.55 0.92
C ASP A 126 13.49 -15.76 2.00
N GLU A 127 14.15 -15.36 3.07
CA GLU A 127 13.54 -14.52 4.11
C GLU A 127 13.19 -13.13 3.56
N LEU A 128 14.08 -12.53 2.77
CA LEU A 128 13.80 -11.26 2.11
C LEU A 128 12.64 -11.38 1.11
N ALA A 129 12.56 -12.49 0.38
CA ALA A 129 11.44 -12.77 -0.51
C ALA A 129 10.11 -12.92 0.24
N GLN A 130 10.10 -13.52 1.45
CA GLN A 130 8.90 -13.61 2.27
C GLN A 130 8.43 -12.23 2.74
N VAL A 131 9.33 -11.37 3.22
CA VAL A 131 8.98 -10.00 3.64
C VAL A 131 8.45 -9.20 2.46
N LEU A 132 9.16 -9.16 1.32
CA LEU A 132 8.72 -8.41 0.15
C LEU A 132 7.44 -8.98 -0.45
N GLY A 133 7.26 -10.31 -0.44
CA GLY A 133 6.01 -10.98 -0.85
C GLY A 133 4.83 -10.59 0.03
N HIS A 134 5.04 -10.46 1.35
CA HIS A 134 4.03 -9.98 2.29
C HIS A 134 3.61 -8.53 1.95
N GLU A 135 4.57 -7.64 1.71
CA GLU A 135 4.28 -6.25 1.33
C GLU A 135 3.55 -6.15 -0.01
N ILE A 136 3.96 -6.94 -1.02
CA ILE A 136 3.25 -7.03 -2.30
C ILE A 136 1.81 -7.52 -2.10
N ALA A 137 1.59 -8.51 -1.22
CA ALA A 137 0.25 -9.03 -0.92
C ALA A 137 -0.66 -7.94 -0.33
N HIS A 138 -0.13 -7.03 0.50
CA HIS A 138 -0.87 -5.86 0.99
C HIS A 138 -1.33 -4.94 -0.15
N ALA A 139 -0.49 -4.69 -1.14
CA ALA A 139 -0.85 -3.90 -2.31
C ALA A 139 -1.92 -4.59 -3.16
N LEU A 140 -1.75 -5.90 -3.44
CA LEU A 140 -2.71 -6.71 -4.19
C LEU A 140 -4.08 -6.78 -3.50
N ALA A 141 -4.09 -6.87 -2.16
CA ALA A 141 -5.30 -6.92 -1.35
C ALA A 141 -5.97 -5.54 -1.15
N LYS A 142 -5.48 -4.48 -1.78
CA LYS A 142 -6.03 -3.10 -1.74
C LYS A 142 -6.06 -2.47 -0.34
N HIS A 143 -5.16 -2.91 0.56
CA HIS A 143 -5.18 -2.44 1.94
C HIS A 143 -4.97 -0.92 2.07
N SER A 144 -4.23 -0.28 1.15
CA SER A 144 -4.07 1.18 1.13
C SER A 144 -5.39 1.89 0.86
N ALA A 145 -6.18 1.44 -0.12
CA ALA A 145 -7.49 2.00 -0.43
C ALA A 145 -8.48 1.78 0.72
N GLU A 146 -8.43 0.63 1.37
CA GLU A 146 -9.24 0.34 2.56
C GLU A 146 -8.87 1.26 3.73
N LYS A 147 -7.57 1.41 4.04
CA LYS A 147 -7.10 2.32 5.10
C LYS A 147 -7.55 3.77 4.84
N MET A 148 -7.43 4.25 3.61
CA MET A 148 -7.93 5.58 3.22
C MET A 148 -9.45 5.69 3.38
N SER A 149 -10.19 4.65 3.02
CA SER A 149 -11.65 4.60 3.15
C SER A 149 -12.10 4.64 4.61
N VAL A 150 -11.43 3.88 5.49
CA VAL A 150 -11.69 3.89 6.92
C VAL A 150 -11.36 5.25 7.54
N ALA A 151 -10.24 5.86 7.17
CA ALA A 151 -9.86 7.20 7.64
C ALA A 151 -10.91 8.25 7.21
N MET A 152 -11.36 8.22 5.96
CA MET A 152 -12.42 9.11 5.47
C MET A 152 -13.74 8.91 6.22
N ALA A 153 -14.18 7.66 6.42
CA ALA A 153 -15.40 7.35 7.18
C ALA A 153 -15.32 7.83 8.62
N SER A 154 -14.15 7.66 9.27
CA SER A 154 -13.92 8.13 10.64
C SER A 154 -14.00 9.65 10.73
N THR A 155 -13.42 10.38 9.79
CA THR A 155 -13.48 11.84 9.73
C THR A 155 -14.92 12.33 9.57
N ILE A 156 -15.70 11.72 8.66
CA ILE A 156 -17.10 12.05 8.44
C ILE A 156 -17.91 11.78 9.73
N GLY A 157 -17.66 10.65 10.42
CA GLY A 157 -18.32 10.31 11.66
C GLY A 157 -18.07 11.33 12.76
N VAL A 158 -16.82 11.77 12.95
CA VAL A 158 -16.44 12.80 13.95
C VAL A 158 -17.11 14.14 13.64
N VAL A 159 -17.11 14.58 12.37
CA VAL A 159 -17.76 15.83 11.95
C VAL A 159 -19.27 15.77 12.19
N ALA A 160 -19.91 14.65 11.85
CA ALA A 160 -21.34 14.47 12.04
C ALA A 160 -21.77 14.55 13.52
N VAL A 161 -20.98 13.97 14.43
CA VAL A 161 -21.21 14.05 15.89
C VAL A 161 -20.95 15.47 16.41
N GLY A 162 -19.88 16.14 15.95
CA GLY A 162 -19.54 17.50 16.41
C GLY A 162 -20.52 18.58 15.94
N VAL A 163 -21.27 18.35 14.86
CA VAL A 163 -22.34 19.28 14.39
C VAL A 163 -23.68 19.00 15.08
N ALA A 164 -23.86 17.81 15.67
CA ALA A 164 -25.10 17.41 16.36
C ALA A 164 -25.09 17.72 17.88
N ALA A 165 -23.96 18.17 18.41
CA ALA A 165 -23.75 18.57 19.81
C ALA A 165 -23.79 20.09 19.95
#